data_82deeb8ff3237bcd9eb63a56baaa7cfd
#
_entry.id   82deeb8ff3237bcd9eb63a56baaa7cfd
#
_cell.length_a   1.000
_cell.length_b   1.000
_cell.length_c   1.000
_cell.angle_alpha   90.00
_cell.angle_beta   90.00
_cell.angle_gamma   90.00
#
_symmetry.space_group_name_H-M   'P 1'
#
loop_
_entity.id
_entity.type
_entity.pdbx_description
1 polymer ?
#
loop_
_entity_poly.entity_id
_entity_poly.type
_entity_poly.pdbx_seq_one_letter_code
_entity_poly.pdbx_strand_id
1 'polypeptide(L)'
;VTDYTTVVSGYDIRNSYTPGKTSVSVTKAWDDNDNQDGLRAKEIKVQLYADGAASGEPVALNKANNWTYTWKDLAQKANKKKIVYTVEEVGTVTGYTTTVTGDAATGFTITNTHNPEKISINGTKTWNDSNDQDGKRPDKITVRLFADGTEAASQVVTADKDGNWKYSFDNLDKYANGTEITYTVTEDTVTDYTTVVSGYDIRNSYTPGKTSVSVTKAWDDNDNQDGLRAKEIKVQLYADGAASGEPVALNK
;
A
#
# COMPACT_ATOMS: atom_id res chain seq x y z
N VAL A 1 -56.63 -19.38 -40.27
CA VAL A 1 -55.25 -18.93 -40.38
C VAL A 1 -54.54 -19.36 -39.11
N THR A 2 -53.48 -20.19 -39.23
CA THR A 2 -52.72 -20.68 -38.09
C THR A 2 -52.18 -19.52 -37.24
N ASP A 3 -52.23 -19.64 -35.91
CA ASP A 3 -51.81 -18.66 -34.92
C ASP A 3 -52.64 -17.35 -34.84
N TYR A 4 -53.77 -17.29 -35.60
CA TYR A 4 -54.69 -16.18 -35.54
C TYR A 4 -56.03 -16.57 -34.90
N THR A 5 -56.58 -15.70 -34.08
CA THR A 5 -57.96 -15.75 -33.62
C THR A 5 -58.84 -15.05 -34.63
N THR A 6 -59.83 -15.76 -35.18
CA THR A 6 -60.76 -15.21 -36.17
C THR A 6 -62.12 -14.88 -35.52
N VAL A 7 -62.58 -13.67 -35.72
CA VAL A 7 -63.92 -13.22 -35.32
C VAL A 7 -64.70 -12.84 -36.57
N VAL A 8 -65.94 -13.32 -36.71
CA VAL A 8 -66.85 -12.96 -37.79
C VAL A 8 -67.98 -12.14 -37.18
N SER A 9 -68.30 -10.98 -37.81
CA SER A 9 -69.41 -10.13 -37.44
C SER A 9 -70.14 -9.67 -38.72
N GLY A 10 -71.32 -10.22 -38.95
CA GLY A 10 -72.01 -10.08 -40.24
C GLY A 10 -71.21 -10.70 -41.39
N TYR A 11 -70.83 -9.92 -42.38
CA TYR A 11 -69.97 -10.36 -43.49
C TYR A 11 -68.46 -9.97 -43.29
N ASP A 12 -68.14 -9.33 -42.14
CA ASP A 12 -66.77 -8.92 -41.86
C ASP A 12 -66.01 -10.01 -41.10
N ILE A 13 -64.75 -10.27 -41.51
CA ILE A 13 -63.86 -11.24 -40.91
C ILE A 13 -62.63 -10.50 -40.38
N ARG A 14 -62.35 -10.62 -39.06
CA ARG A 14 -61.19 -10.06 -38.39
C ARG A 14 -60.29 -11.15 -37.86
N ASN A 15 -59.02 -11.19 -38.27
CA ASN A 15 -58.00 -12.00 -37.72
C ASN A 15 -57.11 -11.22 -36.78
N SER A 16 -56.92 -11.72 -35.57
CA SER A 16 -56.05 -11.12 -34.52
C SER A 16 -54.95 -12.08 -34.16
N TYR A 17 -53.72 -11.56 -34.06
CA TYR A 17 -52.56 -12.30 -33.62
C TYR A 17 -51.88 -11.49 -32.49
N THR A 18 -51.44 -12.22 -31.41
CA THR A 18 -50.69 -11.64 -30.33
C THR A 18 -49.20 -11.97 -30.51
N PRO A 19 -48.34 -11.00 -30.82
CA PRO A 19 -46.90 -11.26 -30.96
C PRO A 19 -46.28 -11.81 -29.70
N GLY A 20 -45.32 -12.73 -29.85
CA GLY A 20 -44.58 -13.31 -28.75
C GLY A 20 -43.75 -12.25 -28.00
N LYS A 21 -43.69 -12.41 -26.70
CA LYS A 21 -42.93 -11.55 -25.78
C LYS A 21 -41.78 -12.32 -25.19
N THR A 22 -40.74 -11.56 -24.77
CA THR A 22 -39.56 -12.06 -24.05
C THR A 22 -39.17 -11.10 -22.91
N SER A 23 -38.20 -11.51 -22.12
CA SER A 23 -37.58 -10.66 -21.12
C SER A 23 -36.06 -10.73 -21.26
N VAL A 24 -35.38 -9.71 -20.83
CA VAL A 24 -33.90 -9.61 -20.74
C VAL A 24 -33.55 -9.19 -19.34
N SER A 25 -32.62 -9.89 -18.70
CA SER A 25 -32.15 -9.55 -17.38
C SER A 25 -30.68 -9.07 -17.43
N VAL A 26 -30.30 -8.22 -16.48
CA VAL A 26 -28.93 -7.77 -16.27
C VAL A 26 -28.60 -7.80 -14.79
N THR A 27 -27.37 -8.20 -14.47
CA THR A 27 -26.79 -8.17 -13.13
C THR A 27 -25.49 -7.37 -13.18
N LYS A 28 -25.26 -6.51 -12.20
CA LYS A 28 -23.99 -5.83 -11.99
C LYS A 28 -23.12 -6.60 -11.01
N ALA A 29 -21.89 -6.88 -11.39
CA ALA A 29 -20.84 -7.44 -10.53
C ALA A 29 -19.72 -6.44 -10.33
N TRP A 30 -19.07 -6.49 -9.17
CA TRP A 30 -17.88 -5.72 -8.83
C TRP A 30 -16.74 -6.68 -8.51
N ASP A 31 -15.59 -6.47 -9.13
CA ASP A 31 -14.34 -7.21 -8.90
C ASP A 31 -13.28 -6.18 -8.45
N ASP A 32 -13.25 -5.89 -7.15
CA ASP A 32 -12.51 -4.76 -6.56
C ASP A 32 -12.08 -5.03 -5.10
N ASN A 33 -11.87 -6.30 -4.78
CA ASN A 33 -11.49 -6.75 -3.45
C ASN A 33 -12.41 -6.19 -2.35
N ASP A 34 -13.73 -6.33 -2.58
CA ASP A 34 -14.80 -5.82 -1.70
C ASP A 34 -14.73 -4.31 -1.44
N ASN A 35 -14.45 -3.55 -2.52
CA ASN A 35 -14.35 -2.09 -2.47
C ASN A 35 -13.21 -1.59 -1.58
N GLN A 36 -12.08 -2.29 -1.59
CA GLN A 36 -10.91 -2.00 -0.73
C GLN A 36 -10.48 -0.53 -0.80
N ASP A 37 -10.43 0.05 -2.02
CA ASP A 37 -10.01 1.45 -2.24
C ASP A 37 -11.15 2.47 -2.11
N GLY A 38 -12.40 2.00 -1.84
CA GLY A 38 -13.55 2.87 -1.64
C GLY A 38 -14.10 3.53 -2.89
N LEU A 39 -13.69 3.10 -4.10
CA LEU A 39 -14.03 3.74 -5.37
C LEU A 39 -15.34 3.25 -5.99
N ARG A 40 -15.96 2.19 -5.45
CA ARG A 40 -17.19 1.60 -5.97
C ARG A 40 -18.30 2.63 -6.01
N ALA A 41 -18.91 2.84 -7.19
CA ALA A 41 -20.05 3.72 -7.36
C ALA A 41 -21.27 3.20 -6.57
N LYS A 42 -22.05 4.11 -6.02
CA LYS A 42 -23.30 3.76 -5.31
C LYS A 42 -24.40 3.31 -6.26
N GLU A 43 -24.33 3.70 -7.53
CA GLU A 43 -25.27 3.42 -8.60
C GLU A 43 -24.54 3.46 -9.95
N ILE A 44 -24.96 2.60 -10.88
CA ILE A 44 -24.64 2.71 -12.30
C ILE A 44 -25.95 2.76 -13.10
N LYS A 45 -25.88 3.19 -14.36
CA LYS A 45 -27.00 3.12 -15.31
C LYS A 45 -26.68 2.14 -16.42
N VAL A 46 -27.69 1.42 -16.86
CA VAL A 46 -27.57 0.44 -17.95
C VAL A 46 -28.61 0.72 -19.02
N GLN A 47 -28.16 0.83 -20.28
CA GLN A 47 -28.99 0.98 -21.45
C GLN A 47 -29.23 -0.38 -22.11
N LEU A 48 -30.50 -0.69 -22.41
CA LEU A 48 -30.89 -1.79 -23.29
C LEU A 48 -30.86 -1.34 -24.74
N TYR A 49 -30.36 -2.18 -25.61
CA TYR A 49 -30.40 -1.98 -27.06
C TYR A 49 -31.20 -3.13 -27.73
N ALA A 50 -31.92 -2.77 -28.79
CA ALA A 50 -32.63 -3.72 -29.66
C ALA A 50 -32.08 -3.51 -31.08
N ASP A 51 -31.48 -4.55 -31.68
CA ASP A 51 -30.82 -4.47 -33.00
C ASP A 51 -29.86 -3.28 -33.14
N GLY A 52 -29.15 -2.95 -32.04
CA GLY A 52 -28.18 -1.84 -31.96
C GLY A 52 -28.78 -0.45 -31.72
N ALA A 53 -30.11 -0.31 -31.64
CA ALA A 53 -30.79 0.93 -31.29
C ALA A 53 -31.18 0.95 -29.81
N ALA A 54 -31.01 2.09 -29.14
CA ALA A 54 -31.44 2.24 -27.75
C ALA A 54 -32.93 1.96 -27.58
N SER A 55 -33.27 1.15 -26.58
CA SER A 55 -34.64 0.68 -26.31
C SER A 55 -35.07 1.11 -24.92
N GLY A 56 -35.88 2.17 -24.85
CA GLY A 56 -36.31 2.78 -23.60
C GLY A 56 -35.21 3.63 -22.94
N GLU A 57 -35.51 4.12 -21.74
CA GLU A 57 -34.55 4.87 -20.93
C GLU A 57 -33.57 3.97 -20.17
N PRO A 58 -32.34 4.44 -19.88
CA PRO A 58 -31.41 3.69 -19.04
C PRO A 58 -31.96 3.42 -17.65
N VAL A 59 -31.74 2.21 -17.14
CA VAL A 59 -32.17 1.79 -15.81
C VAL A 59 -31.04 1.90 -14.80
N ALA A 60 -31.35 2.27 -13.55
CA ALA A 60 -30.40 2.35 -12.48
C ALA A 60 -30.21 0.99 -11.80
N LEU A 61 -28.95 0.57 -11.59
CA LEU A 61 -28.58 -0.57 -10.75
C LEU A 61 -27.84 -0.07 -9.53
N ASN A 62 -28.31 -0.47 -8.34
CA ASN A 62 -27.75 -0.10 -7.05
C ASN A 62 -28.08 -1.15 -5.98
N LYS A 63 -27.69 -0.90 -4.72
CA LYS A 63 -27.92 -1.82 -3.61
C LYS A 63 -29.41 -2.08 -3.33
N ALA A 64 -30.31 -1.09 -3.60
CA ALA A 64 -31.74 -1.23 -3.31
C ALA A 64 -32.44 -2.25 -4.22
N ASN A 65 -31.93 -2.44 -5.45
CA ASN A 65 -32.43 -3.48 -6.37
C ASN A 65 -31.49 -4.69 -6.50
N ASN A 66 -30.58 -4.88 -5.51
CA ASN A 66 -29.60 -5.97 -5.49
C ASN A 66 -28.73 -5.98 -6.76
N TRP A 67 -28.48 -4.82 -7.36
CA TRP A 67 -27.69 -4.68 -8.58
C TRP A 67 -28.21 -5.47 -9.78
N THR A 68 -29.56 -5.65 -9.86
CA THR A 68 -30.21 -6.42 -10.93
C THR A 68 -31.40 -5.67 -11.50
N TYR A 69 -31.70 -5.94 -12.77
CA TYR A 69 -32.91 -5.46 -13.43
C TYR A 69 -33.38 -6.46 -14.48
N THR A 70 -34.70 -6.50 -14.76
CA THR A 70 -35.29 -7.31 -15.82
C THR A 70 -36.26 -6.47 -16.62
N TRP A 71 -35.96 -6.24 -17.90
CA TRP A 71 -36.91 -5.72 -18.87
C TRP A 71 -37.89 -6.80 -19.23
N LYS A 72 -39.17 -6.52 -19.10
CA LYS A 72 -40.28 -7.49 -19.39
C LYS A 72 -41.04 -7.02 -20.63
N ASP A 73 -41.85 -7.90 -21.17
CA ASP A 73 -42.78 -7.65 -22.28
C ASP A 73 -42.09 -7.11 -23.55
N LEU A 74 -40.84 -7.45 -23.76
CA LEU A 74 -40.07 -7.10 -24.92
C LEU A 74 -40.55 -7.90 -26.14
N ALA A 75 -40.55 -7.30 -27.34
CA ALA A 75 -40.90 -8.00 -28.57
C ALA A 75 -39.85 -9.09 -28.92
N GLN A 76 -40.29 -10.29 -29.28
CA GLN A 76 -39.34 -11.31 -29.72
C GLN A 76 -38.86 -11.10 -31.16
N LYS A 77 -39.69 -10.50 -32.00
CA LYS A 77 -39.41 -10.29 -33.43
C LYS A 77 -39.82 -8.91 -33.89
N ALA A 78 -39.07 -8.37 -34.82
CA ALA A 78 -39.44 -7.22 -35.65
C ALA A 78 -39.22 -7.58 -37.12
N ASN A 79 -40.12 -7.17 -38.03
CA ASN A 79 -39.99 -7.45 -39.46
C ASN A 79 -39.71 -8.94 -39.80
N LYS A 80 -40.37 -9.88 -39.10
CA LYS A 80 -40.22 -11.34 -39.22
C LYS A 80 -38.87 -11.89 -38.74
N LYS A 81 -37.92 -11.06 -38.23
CA LYS A 81 -36.62 -11.46 -37.71
C LYS A 81 -36.62 -11.42 -36.18
N LYS A 82 -35.85 -12.30 -35.54
CA LYS A 82 -35.59 -12.27 -34.09
C LYS A 82 -34.82 -11.02 -33.77
N ILE A 83 -35.23 -10.25 -32.74
CA ILE A 83 -34.53 -9.09 -32.26
C ILE A 83 -33.31 -9.54 -31.46
N VAL A 84 -32.15 -8.91 -31.68
CA VAL A 84 -30.94 -9.09 -30.91
C VAL A 84 -30.89 -8.01 -29.83
N TYR A 85 -31.04 -8.42 -28.57
CA TYR A 85 -30.94 -7.53 -27.44
C TYR A 85 -29.51 -7.55 -26.88
N THR A 86 -28.96 -6.38 -26.55
CA THR A 86 -27.67 -6.17 -25.86
C THR A 86 -27.81 -5.11 -24.77
N VAL A 87 -26.86 -5.07 -23.85
CA VAL A 87 -26.82 -4.06 -22.78
C VAL A 87 -25.46 -3.38 -22.72
N GLU A 88 -25.43 -2.12 -22.26
CA GLU A 88 -24.20 -1.39 -22.01
C GLU A 88 -24.33 -0.58 -20.72
N GLU A 89 -23.24 -0.44 -19.97
CA GLU A 89 -23.15 0.52 -18.87
C GLU A 89 -23.04 1.94 -19.43
N VAL A 90 -23.87 2.85 -18.96
CA VAL A 90 -23.87 4.24 -19.40
C VAL A 90 -22.81 5.04 -18.65
N GLY A 91 -21.83 5.55 -19.39
CA GLY A 91 -20.69 6.26 -18.81
C GLY A 91 -19.59 5.31 -18.31
N THR A 92 -18.70 5.86 -17.50
CA THR A 92 -17.57 5.11 -16.91
C THR A 92 -17.51 5.33 -15.41
N VAL A 93 -17.14 4.31 -14.66
CA VAL A 93 -16.79 4.43 -13.23
C VAL A 93 -15.28 4.65 -13.14
N THR A 94 -14.87 5.80 -12.59
CA THR A 94 -13.45 6.14 -12.46
C THR A 94 -12.68 5.06 -11.72
N GLY A 95 -11.55 4.65 -12.27
CA GLY A 95 -10.70 3.60 -11.69
C GLY A 95 -11.13 2.17 -12.03
N TYR A 96 -12.20 1.98 -12.83
CA TYR A 96 -12.68 0.66 -13.23
C TYR A 96 -12.60 0.43 -14.72
N THR A 97 -12.42 -0.84 -15.08
CA THR A 97 -12.67 -1.35 -16.44
C THR A 97 -13.96 -2.16 -16.46
N THR A 98 -14.78 -1.97 -17.50
CA THR A 98 -16.09 -2.61 -17.61
C THR A 98 -16.05 -3.71 -18.65
N THR A 99 -16.61 -4.88 -18.32
CA THR A 99 -16.87 -5.98 -19.26
C THR A 99 -18.32 -6.42 -19.19
N VAL A 100 -18.86 -6.88 -20.33
CA VAL A 100 -20.22 -7.42 -20.43
C VAL A 100 -20.13 -8.85 -20.92
N THR A 101 -20.76 -9.77 -20.22
CA THR A 101 -20.84 -11.19 -20.57
C THR A 101 -22.29 -11.68 -20.55
N GLY A 102 -22.54 -12.88 -21.09
CA GLY A 102 -23.89 -13.45 -21.19
C GLY A 102 -24.64 -13.04 -22.46
N ASP A 103 -25.90 -13.29 -22.48
CA ASP A 103 -26.80 -13.01 -23.61
C ASP A 103 -28.26 -12.74 -23.16
N ALA A 104 -29.13 -12.41 -24.11
CA ALA A 104 -30.55 -12.10 -23.84
C ALA A 104 -31.34 -13.31 -23.32
N ALA A 105 -30.88 -14.54 -23.51
CA ALA A 105 -31.61 -15.75 -23.09
C ALA A 105 -31.23 -16.17 -21.68
N THR A 106 -29.95 -16.02 -21.32
CA THR A 106 -29.37 -16.41 -20.01
C THR A 106 -29.27 -15.26 -19.04
N GLY A 107 -29.36 -14.02 -19.53
CA GLY A 107 -29.11 -12.79 -18.81
C GLY A 107 -27.70 -12.26 -19.06
N PHE A 108 -27.53 -10.96 -18.89
CA PHE A 108 -26.23 -10.27 -18.98
C PHE A 108 -25.62 -10.04 -17.61
N THR A 109 -24.31 -10.10 -17.54
CA THR A 109 -23.54 -9.62 -16.38
C THR A 109 -22.60 -8.51 -16.81
N ILE A 110 -22.69 -7.36 -16.16
CA ILE A 110 -21.77 -6.24 -16.30
C ILE A 110 -20.82 -6.28 -15.12
N THR A 111 -19.53 -6.53 -15.37
CA THR A 111 -18.50 -6.58 -14.32
C THR A 111 -17.61 -5.34 -14.43
N ASN A 112 -17.50 -4.60 -13.34
CA ASN A 112 -16.47 -3.56 -13.19
C ASN A 112 -15.34 -4.09 -12.34
N THR A 113 -14.12 -4.08 -12.92
CA THR A 113 -12.90 -4.57 -12.27
C THR A 113 -12.00 -3.39 -11.92
N HIS A 114 -11.52 -3.35 -10.68
CA HIS A 114 -10.51 -2.43 -10.16
C HIS A 114 -9.44 -3.22 -9.40
N ASN A 115 -8.17 -2.95 -9.71
CA ASN A 115 -7.06 -3.51 -8.96
C ASN A 115 -6.67 -2.52 -7.85
N PRO A 116 -6.77 -2.91 -6.57
CA PRO A 116 -6.41 -2.03 -5.46
C PRO A 116 -4.98 -1.49 -5.55
N GLU A 117 -4.82 -0.24 -5.15
CA GLU A 117 -3.51 0.42 -5.17
C GLU A 117 -2.56 -0.19 -4.15
N LYS A 118 -1.29 -0.35 -4.56
CA LYS A 118 -0.20 -0.84 -3.70
C LYS A 118 0.88 0.21 -3.57
N ILE A 119 1.55 0.21 -2.41
CA ILE A 119 2.69 1.08 -2.12
C ILE A 119 3.87 0.28 -1.58
N SER A 120 5.03 0.95 -1.52
CA SER A 120 6.24 0.44 -0.85
C SER A 120 6.70 1.43 0.21
N ILE A 121 7.12 0.92 1.34
CA ILE A 121 7.76 1.67 2.42
C ILE A 121 9.25 1.37 2.39
N ASN A 122 10.08 2.40 2.20
CA ASN A 122 11.53 2.29 2.16
C ASN A 122 12.12 3.10 3.30
N GLY A 123 13.15 2.56 3.96
CA GLY A 123 13.86 3.25 5.02
C GLY A 123 15.33 2.91 5.06
N THR A 124 16.07 3.76 5.77
CA THR A 124 17.50 3.57 6.03
C THR A 124 17.75 3.47 7.53
N LYS A 125 18.78 2.70 7.88
CA LYS A 125 19.31 2.66 9.24
C LYS A 125 20.68 3.34 9.29
N THR A 126 20.87 4.21 10.25
CA THR A 126 22.14 4.91 10.48
C THR A 126 22.62 4.74 11.92
N TRP A 127 23.93 4.82 12.11
CA TRP A 127 24.60 4.68 13.38
C TRP A 127 25.38 5.97 13.74
N ASN A 128 25.25 6.42 14.97
CA ASN A 128 26.02 7.53 15.55
C ASN A 128 26.77 7.01 16.77
N ASP A 129 27.91 6.34 16.55
CA ASP A 129 28.65 5.58 17.54
C ASP A 129 30.17 5.70 17.35
N SER A 130 30.64 6.79 16.74
CA SER A 130 32.05 7.01 16.39
C SER A 130 32.62 5.89 15.53
N ASN A 131 31.85 5.43 14.54
CA ASN A 131 32.20 4.33 13.64
C ASN A 131 32.45 3.00 14.38
N ASP A 132 31.56 2.69 15.33
CA ASP A 132 31.61 1.48 16.16
C ASP A 132 32.91 1.36 16.97
N GLN A 133 33.39 2.49 17.52
CA GLN A 133 34.64 2.56 18.26
C GLN A 133 34.76 1.53 19.37
N ASP A 134 33.69 1.23 20.10
CA ASP A 134 33.67 0.29 21.22
C ASP A 134 33.24 -1.14 20.83
N GLY A 135 33.00 -1.41 19.51
CA GLY A 135 32.59 -2.71 19.00
C GLY A 135 31.22 -3.16 19.53
N LYS A 136 30.29 -2.23 19.71
CA LYS A 136 28.95 -2.47 20.27
C LYS A 136 27.87 -2.63 19.20
N ARG A 137 28.15 -2.24 17.96
CA ARG A 137 27.17 -2.32 16.86
C ARG A 137 26.87 -3.78 16.54
N PRO A 138 25.59 -4.19 16.55
CA PRO A 138 25.22 -5.56 16.18
C PRO A 138 25.36 -5.78 14.67
N ASP A 139 25.53 -7.05 14.26
CA ASP A 139 25.59 -7.44 12.85
C ASP A 139 24.22 -7.34 12.16
N LYS A 140 23.13 -7.30 12.90
CA LYS A 140 21.75 -7.24 12.40
C LYS A 140 20.83 -6.55 13.39
N ILE A 141 19.76 -5.95 12.84
CA ILE A 141 18.62 -5.40 13.59
C ILE A 141 17.34 -6.01 13.05
N THR A 142 16.25 -5.87 13.80
CA THR A 142 14.89 -6.19 13.31
C THR A 142 14.09 -4.90 13.22
N VAL A 143 13.53 -4.63 12.05
CA VAL A 143 12.58 -3.55 11.81
C VAL A 143 11.19 -4.13 11.70
N ARG A 144 10.22 -3.56 12.43
CA ARG A 144 8.79 -3.93 12.38
C ARG A 144 7.99 -2.86 11.68
N LEU A 145 7.10 -3.28 10.79
CA LEU A 145 6.13 -2.44 10.10
C LEU A 145 4.78 -2.58 10.79
N PHE A 146 4.11 -1.47 11.02
CA PHE A 146 2.75 -1.42 11.54
C PHE A 146 1.83 -0.75 10.52
N ALA A 147 0.63 -1.31 10.35
CA ALA A 147 -0.48 -0.74 9.59
C ALA A 147 -1.57 -0.35 10.59
N ASP A 148 -1.93 0.92 10.66
CA ASP A 148 -2.91 1.48 11.62
C ASP A 148 -2.67 1.02 13.07
N GLY A 149 -1.37 0.94 13.46
CA GLY A 149 -0.95 0.55 14.81
C GLY A 149 -0.90 -0.97 15.07
N THR A 150 -1.26 -1.80 14.09
CA THR A 150 -1.15 -3.28 14.18
C THR A 150 0.08 -3.75 13.41
N GLU A 151 0.89 -4.64 14.00
CA GLU A 151 2.05 -5.19 13.31
C GLU A 151 1.62 -5.95 12.04
N ALA A 152 2.13 -5.51 10.89
CA ALA A 152 1.83 -6.07 9.59
C ALA A 152 2.96 -6.93 9.03
N ALA A 153 4.23 -6.58 9.33
CA ALA A 153 5.41 -7.31 8.87
C ALA A 153 6.62 -7.02 9.75
N SER A 154 7.66 -7.84 9.62
CA SER A 154 8.99 -7.55 10.16
C SER A 154 10.08 -8.00 9.21
N GLN A 155 11.24 -7.33 9.29
CA GLN A 155 12.40 -7.64 8.45
C GLN A 155 13.68 -7.56 9.27
N VAL A 156 14.54 -8.58 9.12
CA VAL A 156 15.92 -8.53 9.61
C VAL A 156 16.76 -7.73 8.61
N VAL A 157 17.46 -6.73 9.10
CA VAL A 157 18.29 -5.81 8.31
C VAL A 157 19.75 -5.96 8.71
N THR A 158 20.64 -6.02 7.73
CA THR A 158 22.09 -6.10 7.87
C THR A 158 22.74 -5.06 6.97
N ALA A 159 24.02 -4.76 7.20
CA ALA A 159 24.80 -3.95 6.27
C ALA A 159 24.92 -4.66 4.91
N ASP A 160 24.79 -3.91 3.82
CA ASP A 160 25.15 -4.38 2.49
C ASP A 160 26.70 -4.38 2.30
N LYS A 161 27.18 -4.83 1.12
CA LYS A 161 28.62 -4.88 0.80
C LYS A 161 29.34 -3.51 0.88
N ASP A 162 28.58 -2.42 0.80
CA ASP A 162 29.08 -1.05 0.85
C ASP A 162 28.88 -0.42 2.26
N GLY A 163 28.39 -1.23 3.23
CA GLY A 163 28.15 -0.82 4.61
C GLY A 163 26.83 -0.07 4.83
N ASN A 164 25.95 0.00 3.83
CA ASN A 164 24.65 0.65 3.97
C ASN A 164 23.63 -0.29 4.60
N TRP A 165 22.79 0.25 5.44
CA TRP A 165 21.69 -0.45 6.07
C TRP A 165 20.38 0.06 5.47
N LYS A 166 19.75 -0.72 4.59
CA LYS A 166 18.51 -0.37 3.90
C LYS A 166 17.48 -1.48 4.07
N TYR A 167 16.22 -1.09 4.08
CA TYR A 167 15.11 -2.03 4.10
C TYR A 167 13.94 -1.52 3.27
N SER A 168 13.07 -2.45 2.88
CA SER A 168 11.89 -2.18 2.06
C SER A 168 10.78 -3.16 2.44
N PHE A 169 9.57 -2.65 2.57
CA PHE A 169 8.35 -3.44 2.64
C PHE A 169 7.54 -3.10 1.40
N ASP A 170 7.39 -4.06 0.51
CA ASP A 170 6.79 -3.86 -0.80
C ASP A 170 5.40 -4.48 -0.89
N ASN A 171 4.64 -4.10 -1.93
CA ASN A 171 3.31 -4.64 -2.23
C ASN A 171 2.30 -4.47 -1.09
N LEU A 172 2.42 -3.40 -0.33
CA LEU A 172 1.52 -3.06 0.76
C LEU A 172 0.22 -2.46 0.21
N ASP A 173 -0.90 -2.74 0.86
CA ASP A 173 -2.17 -2.09 0.54
C ASP A 173 -2.10 -0.61 0.88
N LYS A 174 -2.54 0.26 -0.05
CA LYS A 174 -2.62 1.69 0.23
C LYS A 174 -3.88 2.04 1.04
N TYR A 175 -4.97 1.33 0.77
CA TYR A 175 -6.27 1.56 1.41
C TYR A 175 -6.83 0.31 2.06
N ALA A 176 -7.67 0.50 3.08
CA ALA A 176 -8.54 -0.50 3.67
C ALA A 176 -9.94 0.11 3.86
N ASN A 177 -10.99 -0.52 3.30
CA ASN A 177 -12.37 -0.04 3.37
C ASN A 177 -12.53 1.44 2.94
N GLY A 178 -11.80 1.87 1.92
CA GLY A 178 -11.80 3.23 1.40
C GLY A 178 -11.05 4.26 2.24
N THR A 179 -10.31 3.85 3.26
CA THR A 179 -9.49 4.71 4.10
C THR A 179 -8.01 4.41 3.86
N GLU A 180 -7.19 5.44 3.71
CA GLU A 180 -5.75 5.28 3.54
C GLU A 180 -5.12 4.72 4.82
N ILE A 181 -4.31 3.66 4.68
CA ILE A 181 -3.62 3.00 5.78
C ILE A 181 -2.43 3.85 6.22
N THR A 182 -2.32 4.09 7.53
CA THR A 182 -1.16 4.77 8.11
C THR A 182 -0.10 3.74 8.48
N TYR A 183 1.02 3.77 7.76
CA TYR A 183 2.17 2.91 8.05
C TYR A 183 3.17 3.60 8.97
N THR A 184 3.71 2.86 9.94
CA THR A 184 4.81 3.29 10.81
C THR A 184 5.81 2.15 10.98
N VAL A 185 7.05 2.50 11.35
CA VAL A 185 8.09 1.50 11.63
C VAL A 185 8.65 1.67 13.03
N THR A 186 9.11 0.56 13.61
CA THR A 186 9.88 0.52 14.85
C THR A 186 11.08 -0.40 14.69
N GLU A 187 12.07 -0.26 15.55
CA GLU A 187 13.19 -1.17 15.67
C GLU A 187 13.10 -1.93 16.99
N ASP A 188 13.43 -3.22 16.99
CA ASP A 188 13.63 -3.97 18.23
C ASP A 188 14.80 -3.38 19.00
N THR A 189 14.72 -3.37 20.34
CA THR A 189 15.71 -2.74 21.20
C THR A 189 17.14 -3.24 20.89
N VAL A 190 18.03 -2.30 20.61
CA VAL A 190 19.47 -2.54 20.49
C VAL A 190 20.14 -2.12 21.80
N THR A 191 20.78 -3.09 22.47
CA THR A 191 21.43 -2.84 23.77
C THR A 191 22.48 -1.74 23.68
N ASP A 192 22.52 -0.88 24.69
CA ASP A 192 23.40 0.28 24.81
C ASP A 192 23.11 1.44 23.83
N TYR A 193 22.16 1.31 22.91
CA TYR A 193 21.82 2.37 21.96
C TYR A 193 20.49 3.04 22.29
N THR A 194 20.42 4.33 21.95
CA THR A 194 19.16 5.07 21.90
C THR A 194 18.69 5.16 20.46
N THR A 195 17.45 4.71 20.19
CA THR A 195 16.85 4.70 18.86
C THR A 195 15.96 5.92 18.65
N VAL A 196 16.07 6.55 17.49
CA VAL A 196 15.16 7.60 17.00
C VAL A 196 14.65 7.19 15.62
N VAL A 197 13.32 7.25 15.42
CA VAL A 197 12.67 7.02 14.13
C VAL A 197 12.16 8.36 13.61
N SER A 198 12.43 8.66 12.34
CA SER A 198 11.98 9.87 11.65
C SER A 198 11.42 9.50 10.28
N GLY A 199 10.09 9.56 10.12
CA GLY A 199 9.41 8.91 9.00
C GLY A 199 9.69 7.41 9.01
N TYR A 200 10.40 6.92 8.00
CA TYR A 200 10.82 5.52 7.92
C TYR A 200 12.33 5.33 8.12
N ASP A 201 13.08 6.39 8.43
CA ASP A 201 14.51 6.29 8.73
C ASP A 201 14.75 6.08 10.23
N ILE A 202 15.69 5.19 10.54
CA ILE A 202 16.04 4.79 11.91
C ILE A 202 17.48 5.20 12.20
N ARG A 203 17.68 5.88 13.32
CA ARG A 203 19.01 6.25 13.79
C ARG A 203 19.24 5.73 15.20
N ASN A 204 20.33 5.00 15.40
CA ASN A 204 20.81 4.60 16.73
C ASN A 204 22.03 5.42 17.13
N SER A 205 22.05 5.85 18.39
CA SER A 205 23.14 6.63 18.96
C SER A 205 23.70 5.93 20.19
N TYR A 206 25.04 5.85 20.25
CA TYR A 206 25.81 5.35 21.38
C TYR A 206 26.97 6.32 21.63
N THR A 207 27.25 6.62 22.90
CA THR A 207 28.41 7.45 23.27
C THR A 207 29.53 6.56 23.79
N PRO A 208 30.65 6.43 23.07
CA PRO A 208 31.76 5.62 23.50
C PRO A 208 32.30 6.01 24.88
N GLY A 209 32.77 5.02 25.62
CA GLY A 209 33.34 5.18 26.94
C GLY A 209 34.55 6.11 26.92
N LYS A 210 34.72 6.85 27.99
CA LYS A 210 35.89 7.70 28.23
C LYS A 210 36.67 7.20 29.43
N THR A 211 37.97 7.33 29.37
CA THR A 211 38.86 7.04 30.50
C THR A 211 39.76 8.26 30.76
N SER A 212 40.40 8.26 31.89
CA SER A 212 41.39 9.27 32.27
C SER A 212 42.68 8.59 32.75
N VAL A 213 43.78 9.25 32.45
CA VAL A 213 45.12 8.84 32.92
C VAL A 213 45.71 10.02 33.67
N SER A 214 46.19 9.74 34.87
CA SER A 214 46.93 10.75 35.67
C SER A 214 48.39 10.35 35.77
N VAL A 215 49.24 11.35 35.84
CA VAL A 215 50.70 11.15 36.02
C VAL A 215 51.21 12.06 37.14
N THR A 216 52.08 11.53 37.96
CA THR A 216 52.81 12.25 39.01
C THR A 216 54.29 12.11 38.76
N LYS A 217 54.99 13.22 38.80
CA LYS A 217 56.45 13.25 38.74
C LYS A 217 57.02 13.26 40.18
N ALA A 218 57.82 12.31 40.54
CA ALA A 218 58.60 12.31 41.75
C ALA A 218 60.08 12.64 41.43
N TRP A 219 60.74 13.29 42.35
CA TRP A 219 62.16 13.55 42.29
C TRP A 219 62.85 12.82 43.46
N ASP A 220 63.88 12.09 43.17
CA ASP A 220 64.77 11.49 44.13
C ASP A 220 66.14 12.13 43.99
N ASP A 221 66.33 13.22 44.65
CA ASP A 221 67.49 14.16 44.47
C ASP A 221 67.88 14.84 45.75
N ASN A 222 67.66 14.19 46.91
CA ASN A 222 67.99 14.73 48.21
C ASN A 222 67.47 16.17 48.43
N ASP A 223 66.18 16.35 48.07
CA ASP A 223 65.47 17.61 48.14
C ASP A 223 66.10 18.79 47.32
N ASN A 224 66.63 18.42 46.15
CA ASN A 224 67.24 19.34 45.18
C ASN A 224 68.52 19.94 45.78
N GLN A 225 69.34 19.19 46.52
CA GLN A 225 70.52 19.66 47.20
C GLN A 225 71.46 20.43 46.26
N ASP A 226 71.68 20.00 45.06
CA ASP A 226 72.55 20.62 44.07
C ASP A 226 71.88 21.68 43.20
N GLY A 227 70.60 21.95 43.42
CA GLY A 227 69.82 22.96 42.67
C GLY A 227 69.59 22.64 41.19
N LEU A 228 69.74 21.38 40.75
CA LEU A 228 69.65 20.96 39.36
C LEU A 228 68.24 20.56 38.93
N ARG A 229 67.29 20.53 39.84
CA ARG A 229 65.90 20.12 39.53
C ARG A 229 65.33 21.10 38.53
N ALA A 230 64.86 20.56 37.41
CA ALA A 230 64.16 21.33 36.37
C ALA A 230 62.90 22.00 36.93
N LYS A 231 62.61 23.19 36.50
CA LYS A 231 61.39 23.95 36.88
C LYS A 231 60.15 23.35 36.20
N GLU A 232 60.33 22.73 35.05
CA GLU A 232 59.29 22.14 34.24
C GLU A 232 59.83 20.88 33.57
N ILE A 233 58.97 19.84 33.47
CA ILE A 233 59.16 18.72 32.56
C ILE A 233 57.95 18.58 31.66
N LYS A 234 58.09 17.96 30.49
CA LYS A 234 56.99 17.65 29.62
C LYS A 234 56.76 16.13 29.60
N VAL A 235 55.50 15.72 29.68
CA VAL A 235 55.09 14.32 29.60
C VAL A 235 54.19 14.14 28.42
N GLN A 236 54.48 13.16 27.56
CA GLN A 236 53.68 12.77 26.40
C GLN A 236 52.89 11.52 26.76
N LEU A 237 51.58 11.58 26.54
CA LEU A 237 50.71 10.39 26.56
C LEU A 237 50.84 9.64 25.24
N TYR A 238 50.89 8.33 25.32
CA TYR A 238 50.84 7.44 24.16
C TYR A 238 49.63 6.52 24.31
N ALA A 239 48.91 6.31 23.20
CA ALA A 239 47.86 5.30 23.03
C ALA A 239 48.28 4.35 21.92
N ASP A 240 48.33 3.04 22.19
CA ASP A 240 48.78 1.99 21.26
C ASP A 240 50.09 2.31 20.52
N GLY A 241 51.03 2.96 21.25
CA GLY A 241 52.35 3.35 20.75
C GLY A 241 52.40 4.63 19.93
N ALA A 242 51.26 5.28 19.67
CA ALA A 242 51.18 6.58 19.01
C ALA A 242 50.97 7.70 20.02
N ALA A 243 51.60 8.87 19.78
CA ALA A 243 51.39 10.05 20.62
C ALA A 243 49.93 10.50 20.60
N SER A 244 49.35 10.70 21.80
CA SER A 244 47.95 11.09 21.99
C SER A 244 47.89 12.46 22.63
N GLY A 245 47.43 13.46 21.87
CA GLY A 245 47.40 14.85 22.31
C GLY A 245 48.77 15.52 22.38
N GLU A 246 48.79 16.75 22.84
CA GLU A 246 50.02 17.50 23.06
C GLU A 246 50.71 17.14 24.38
N PRO A 247 52.05 17.22 24.48
CA PRO A 247 52.73 17.03 25.76
C PRO A 247 52.25 17.99 26.84
N VAL A 248 51.97 17.47 28.02
CA VAL A 248 51.55 18.25 29.20
C VAL A 248 52.75 18.68 30.02
N ALA A 249 52.85 19.98 30.33
CA ALA A 249 53.86 20.50 31.22
C ALA A 249 53.51 20.19 32.69
N LEU A 250 54.45 19.61 33.42
CA LEU A 250 54.37 19.43 34.86
C LEU A 250 55.33 20.43 35.53
N ASN A 251 54.78 21.36 36.30
CA ASN A 251 55.50 22.41 37.06
C ASN A 251 55.37 22.12 38.53
N LYS A 252 56.22 22.80 39.33
CA LYS A 252 56.16 22.75 40.79
C LYS A 252 54.91 23.45 41.31
#